data_f15f55112d4969a66f058d16efea047f
#
_entry.id   f15f55112d4969a66f058d16efea047f
#
_cell.length_a   1.000
_cell.length_b   1.000
_cell.length_c   1.000
_cell.angle_alpha   90.00
_cell.angle_beta   90.00
_cell.angle_gamma   90.00
#
_symmetry.space_group_name_H-M   'P 1'
#
loop_
_entity.id
_entity.type
_entity.pdbx_description
1 polymer ?
#
loop_
_entity_poly.entity_id
_entity_poly.type
_entity_poly.pdbx_seq_one_letter_code
_entity_poly.pdbx_strand_id
1 'polypeptide(L)'
;METPGKLDAHRLGEGPPSDADIDLYRRLSSDIAAGVAVVSTVLRNRDYAATVSAFLSVSYDPPTLLVSLYAESRIGEAVAEAGTWALSLLPGKHQGTANWLASPGIPLHGMLAQVPYRRGPATGAAIIDGSLAYFELRTVSVHAAATHLLVVGEVVAMGSDASPSEAADPLLHFGSEYRRLAP
;
A
#
# COMPACT_ATOMS: atom_id res chain seq x y z
N MET A 1 16.33 -41.29 8.98
CA MET A 1 17.01 -40.05 9.46
C MET A 1 17.37 -39.28 8.21
N GLU A 2 16.45 -38.40 7.74
CA GLU A 2 16.67 -37.59 6.55
C GLU A 2 17.76 -36.56 6.86
N THR A 3 18.77 -36.54 6.01
CA THR A 3 19.81 -35.48 6.05
C THR A 3 19.15 -34.15 5.74
N PRO A 4 19.29 -33.11 6.60
CA PRO A 4 18.74 -31.80 6.28
C PRO A 4 19.30 -31.33 4.93
N GLY A 5 18.42 -31.03 3.97
CA GLY A 5 18.81 -30.53 2.67
C GLY A 5 19.73 -29.33 2.83
N LYS A 6 20.83 -29.31 2.07
CA LYS A 6 21.78 -28.20 2.06
C LYS A 6 21.00 -26.94 1.65
N LEU A 7 20.92 -25.95 2.55
CA LEU A 7 20.40 -24.63 2.22
C LEU A 7 21.28 -24.04 1.12
N ASP A 8 20.74 -23.98 -0.08
CA ASP A 8 21.42 -23.37 -1.24
C ASP A 8 21.18 -21.84 -1.15
N ALA A 9 22.02 -21.18 -0.35
CA ALA A 9 21.91 -19.75 -0.11
C ALA A 9 22.65 -18.99 -1.22
N HIS A 10 21.90 -18.19 -1.99
CA HIS A 10 22.46 -17.21 -2.92
C HIS A 10 23.06 -16.04 -2.13
N ARG A 11 24.35 -15.72 -2.36
CA ARG A 11 25.02 -14.58 -1.74
C ARG A 11 25.18 -13.47 -2.76
N LEU A 12 24.76 -12.27 -2.38
CA LEU A 12 25.03 -11.07 -3.18
C LEU A 12 26.53 -10.76 -3.12
N GLY A 13 27.10 -10.36 -4.26
CA GLY A 13 28.49 -9.91 -4.35
C GLY A 13 28.69 -8.52 -3.71
N GLU A 14 29.96 -8.09 -3.62
CA GLU A 14 30.27 -6.70 -3.27
C GLU A 14 29.95 -5.78 -4.47
N GLY A 15 29.19 -4.73 -4.24
CA GLY A 15 28.75 -3.76 -5.26
C GLY A 15 27.26 -3.78 -5.55
N PRO A 16 26.80 -3.05 -6.59
CA PRO A 16 25.39 -3.02 -6.96
C PRO A 16 24.92 -4.42 -7.41
N PRO A 17 23.68 -4.81 -7.06
CA PRO A 17 23.14 -6.10 -7.46
C PRO A 17 23.00 -6.21 -8.98
N SER A 18 23.25 -7.39 -9.53
CA SER A 18 23.01 -7.69 -10.94
C SER A 18 21.50 -7.79 -11.23
N ASP A 19 21.12 -7.74 -12.52
CA ASP A 19 19.72 -7.96 -12.93
C ASP A 19 19.20 -9.32 -12.46
N ALA A 20 20.06 -10.37 -12.47
CA ALA A 20 19.69 -11.69 -11.97
C ALA A 20 19.42 -11.71 -10.46
N ASP A 21 20.18 -10.94 -9.66
CA ASP A 21 19.94 -10.77 -8.23
C ASP A 21 18.61 -10.05 -7.97
N ILE A 22 18.33 -9.01 -8.75
CA ILE A 22 17.09 -8.26 -8.65
C ILE A 22 15.88 -9.14 -9.00
N ASP A 23 15.98 -9.95 -10.06
CA ASP A 23 14.91 -10.86 -10.48
C ASP A 23 14.71 -12.00 -9.48
N LEU A 24 15.78 -12.51 -8.90
CA LEU A 24 15.70 -13.48 -7.82
C LEU A 24 14.99 -12.87 -6.59
N TYR A 25 15.40 -11.67 -6.20
CA TYR A 25 14.77 -10.96 -5.08
C TYR A 25 13.27 -10.71 -5.32
N ARG A 26 12.88 -10.24 -6.52
CA ARG A 26 11.47 -10.04 -6.89
C ARG A 26 10.66 -11.31 -6.75
N ARG A 27 11.20 -12.45 -7.24
CA ARG A 27 10.53 -13.75 -7.14
C ARG A 27 10.38 -14.19 -5.70
N LEU A 28 11.44 -14.13 -4.88
CA LEU A 28 11.39 -14.54 -3.49
C LEU A 28 10.52 -13.60 -2.63
N SER A 29 10.59 -12.29 -2.86
CA SER A 29 9.80 -11.31 -2.13
C SER A 29 8.32 -11.34 -2.50
N SER A 30 7.95 -11.91 -3.66
CA SER A 30 6.54 -12.13 -4.02
C SER A 30 5.81 -13.09 -3.08
N ASP A 31 6.56 -13.93 -2.34
CA ASP A 31 6.00 -14.84 -1.33
C ASP A 31 5.72 -14.16 0.03
N ILE A 32 5.98 -12.86 0.15
CA ILE A 32 5.54 -12.08 1.29
C ILE A 32 4.04 -11.80 1.12
N ALA A 33 3.20 -12.50 1.90
CA ALA A 33 1.78 -12.24 1.92
C ALA A 33 1.49 -10.89 2.57
N ALA A 34 0.73 -10.03 1.89
CA ALA A 34 0.40 -8.70 2.37
C ALA A 34 -1.07 -8.36 2.10
N GLY A 35 -1.65 -7.52 2.95
CA GLY A 35 -2.93 -6.89 2.65
C GLY A 35 -2.79 -5.92 1.49
N VAL A 36 -3.91 -5.60 0.84
CA VAL A 36 -3.98 -4.61 -0.24
C VAL A 36 -4.76 -3.39 0.23
N ALA A 37 -4.21 -2.22 -0.03
CA ALA A 37 -4.84 -0.94 0.32
C ALA A 37 -4.71 0.07 -0.82
N VAL A 38 -5.50 1.14 -0.72
CA VAL A 38 -5.31 2.35 -1.51
C VAL A 38 -4.75 3.42 -0.59
N VAL A 39 -3.60 3.98 -0.97
CA VAL A 39 -3.11 5.25 -0.41
C VAL A 39 -3.62 6.39 -1.28
N SER A 40 -4.08 7.47 -0.65
CA SER A 40 -4.59 8.66 -1.34
C SER A 40 -4.16 9.95 -0.64
N THR A 41 -4.04 11.02 -1.39
CA THR A 41 -3.80 12.37 -0.86
C THR A 41 -4.38 13.42 -1.81
N VAL A 42 -4.51 14.63 -1.31
CA VAL A 42 -4.86 15.82 -2.11
C VAL A 42 -3.67 16.79 -2.07
N LEU A 43 -3.15 17.11 -3.24
CA LEU A 43 -2.11 18.11 -3.39
C LEU A 43 -2.52 19.14 -4.45
N ARG A 44 -2.46 20.43 -4.11
CA ARG A 44 -2.80 21.53 -5.02
C ARG A 44 -4.18 21.33 -5.69
N ASN A 45 -5.17 20.94 -4.89
CA ASN A 45 -6.55 20.65 -5.31
C ASN A 45 -6.68 19.53 -6.38
N ARG A 46 -5.76 18.56 -6.36
CA ARG A 46 -5.80 17.36 -7.22
C ARG A 46 -5.69 16.11 -6.39
N ASP A 47 -6.44 15.10 -6.78
CA ASP A 47 -6.38 13.78 -6.17
C ASP A 47 -5.21 12.97 -6.71
N TYR A 48 -4.54 12.29 -5.80
CA TYR A 48 -3.55 11.27 -6.08
C TYR A 48 -3.95 10.02 -5.32
N ALA A 49 -3.92 8.89 -5.99
CA ALA A 49 -4.19 7.60 -5.37
C ALA A 49 -3.38 6.49 -6.04
N ALA A 50 -3.02 5.46 -5.30
CA ALA A 50 -2.39 4.26 -5.81
C ALA A 50 -2.68 3.06 -4.92
N THR A 51 -2.70 1.88 -5.52
CA THR A 51 -2.76 0.62 -4.79
C THR A 51 -1.39 0.30 -4.21
N VAL A 52 -1.37 -0.11 -2.96
CA VAL A 52 -0.17 -0.49 -2.22
C VAL A 52 -0.39 -1.79 -1.45
N SER A 53 0.69 -2.56 -1.29
CA SER A 53 0.77 -3.71 -0.39
C SER A 53 1.90 -3.57 0.63
N ALA A 54 2.72 -2.53 0.51
CA ALA A 54 3.84 -2.26 1.40
C ALA A 54 3.46 -1.23 2.47
N PHE A 55 2.73 -1.66 3.48
CA PHE A 55 2.33 -0.84 4.64
C PHE A 55 2.28 -1.70 5.90
N LEU A 56 2.39 -1.06 7.06
CA LEU A 56 2.30 -1.75 8.35
C LEU A 56 1.82 -0.83 9.48
N SER A 57 1.23 -1.43 10.51
CA SER A 57 0.97 -0.78 11.79
C SER A 57 2.26 -0.70 12.59
N VAL A 58 2.67 0.51 12.97
CA VAL A 58 3.94 0.78 13.68
C VAL A 58 3.74 0.83 15.19
N SER A 59 2.72 1.54 15.64
CA SER A 59 2.45 1.78 17.05
C SER A 59 0.95 1.90 17.30
N TYR A 60 0.54 1.51 18.51
CA TYR A 60 -0.83 1.73 19.00
C TYR A 60 -0.94 3.00 19.86
N ASP A 61 0.18 3.47 20.41
CA ASP A 61 0.23 4.67 21.25
C ASP A 61 1.50 5.48 20.97
N PRO A 62 1.41 6.63 20.28
CA PRO A 62 0.24 7.06 19.49
C PRO A 62 -0.03 6.13 18.30
N PRO A 63 -1.30 6.03 17.80
CA PRO A 63 -1.62 5.23 16.63
C PRO A 63 -0.84 5.70 15.41
N THR A 64 0.00 4.83 14.87
CA THR A 64 0.96 5.17 13.81
C THR A 64 1.03 4.08 12.77
N LEU A 65 1.00 4.47 11.50
CA LEU A 65 1.17 3.60 10.33
C LEU A 65 2.37 4.03 9.49
N LEU A 66 2.93 3.09 8.75
CA LEU A 66 3.94 3.33 7.72
C LEU A 66 3.43 2.84 6.38
N VAL A 67 3.72 3.59 5.31
CA VAL A 67 3.59 3.16 3.93
C VAL A 67 4.92 3.35 3.19
N SER A 68 5.28 2.37 2.35
CA SER A 68 6.46 2.44 1.47
C SER A 68 6.01 2.79 0.06
N LEU A 69 6.51 3.90 -0.49
CA LEU A 69 6.15 4.40 -1.82
C LEU A 69 7.40 4.57 -2.68
N TYR A 70 7.31 4.21 -3.96
CA TYR A 70 8.40 4.51 -4.89
C TYR A 70 8.62 6.02 -4.97
N ALA A 71 9.85 6.46 -4.76
CA ALA A 71 10.18 7.88 -4.56
C ALA A 71 9.83 8.75 -5.77
N GLU A 72 10.05 8.22 -6.99
CA GLU A 72 9.77 8.92 -8.24
C GLU A 72 8.33 8.72 -8.75
N SER A 73 7.47 8.09 -7.94
CA SER A 73 6.05 7.95 -8.27
C SER A 73 5.29 9.22 -7.94
N ARG A 74 4.28 9.54 -8.76
CA ARG A 74 3.39 10.70 -8.52
C ARG A 74 2.75 10.68 -7.13
N ILE A 75 2.40 9.49 -6.63
CA ILE A 75 1.82 9.35 -5.29
C ILE A 75 2.88 9.53 -4.20
N GLY A 76 4.10 9.03 -4.40
CA GLY A 76 5.21 9.20 -3.46
C GLY A 76 5.56 10.67 -3.26
N GLU A 77 5.72 11.41 -4.36
CA GLU A 77 5.96 12.86 -4.34
C GLU A 77 4.79 13.61 -3.69
N ALA A 78 3.54 13.29 -4.09
CA ALA A 78 2.36 13.98 -3.58
C ALA A 78 2.14 13.76 -2.08
N VAL A 79 2.32 12.54 -1.56
CA VAL A 79 2.17 12.24 -0.13
C VAL A 79 3.26 12.93 0.70
N ALA A 80 4.50 12.92 0.20
CA ALA A 80 5.61 13.59 0.89
C ALA A 80 5.42 15.11 0.96
N GLU A 81 4.88 15.74 -0.11
CA GLU A 81 4.66 17.19 -0.16
C GLU A 81 3.39 17.62 0.58
N ALA A 82 2.29 16.86 0.47
CA ALA A 82 1.01 17.21 1.09
C ALA A 82 1.06 17.12 2.63
N GLY A 83 1.86 16.23 3.18
CA GLY A 83 1.98 16.03 4.62
C GLY A 83 0.75 15.39 5.28
N THR A 84 -0.31 15.11 4.52
CA THR A 84 -1.53 14.40 4.97
C THR A 84 -1.97 13.41 3.89
N TRP A 85 -2.49 12.25 4.32
CA TRP A 85 -2.90 11.19 3.41
C TRP A 85 -3.93 10.27 4.07
N ALA A 86 -4.54 9.38 3.28
CA ALA A 86 -5.41 8.34 3.80
C ALA A 86 -4.97 6.97 3.27
N LEU A 87 -5.27 5.94 4.05
CA LEU A 87 -5.07 4.54 3.70
C LEU A 87 -6.40 3.80 3.85
N SER A 88 -6.89 3.19 2.77
CA SER A 88 -8.14 2.42 2.74
C SER A 88 -7.82 0.94 2.51
N LEU A 89 -8.07 0.07 3.49
CA LEU A 89 -7.87 -1.39 3.39
C LEU A 89 -8.97 -2.01 2.54
N LEU A 90 -8.60 -2.77 1.50
CA LEU A 90 -9.57 -3.26 0.53
C LEU A 90 -10.10 -4.66 0.85
N PRO A 91 -11.42 -4.88 0.80
CA PRO A 91 -12.01 -6.22 0.73
C PRO A 91 -11.84 -6.83 -0.67
N GLY A 92 -12.00 -8.15 -0.77
CA GLY A 92 -11.85 -8.91 -2.02
C GLY A 92 -12.72 -8.42 -3.17
N LYS A 93 -13.91 -7.86 -2.89
CA LYS A 93 -14.80 -7.26 -3.91
C LYS A 93 -14.19 -6.06 -4.64
N HIS A 94 -13.17 -5.41 -4.06
CA HIS A 94 -12.47 -4.25 -4.63
C HIS A 94 -11.25 -4.60 -5.48
N GLN A 95 -11.08 -5.85 -5.89
CA GLN A 95 -9.99 -6.25 -6.79
C GLN A 95 -9.95 -5.40 -8.08
N GLY A 96 -11.11 -5.03 -8.64
CA GLY A 96 -11.19 -4.14 -9.81
C GLY A 96 -10.60 -2.76 -9.54
N THR A 97 -10.92 -2.16 -8.39
CA THR A 97 -10.34 -0.89 -7.92
C THR A 97 -8.84 -1.00 -7.72
N ALA A 98 -8.38 -2.10 -7.09
CA ALA A 98 -6.97 -2.36 -6.88
C ALA A 98 -6.20 -2.47 -8.21
N ASN A 99 -6.72 -3.22 -9.19
CA ASN A 99 -6.14 -3.32 -10.52
C ASN A 99 -6.06 -1.96 -11.22
N TRP A 100 -7.15 -1.19 -11.16
CA TRP A 100 -7.19 0.13 -11.78
C TRP A 100 -6.12 1.05 -11.21
N LEU A 101 -6.07 1.23 -9.89
CA LEU A 101 -5.14 2.15 -9.23
C LEU A 101 -3.69 1.61 -9.15
N ALA A 102 -3.43 0.35 -9.51
CA ALA A 102 -2.10 -0.21 -9.70
C ALA A 102 -1.57 -0.04 -11.13
N SER A 103 -2.44 0.29 -12.10
CA SER A 103 -2.06 0.32 -13.51
C SER A 103 -1.13 1.50 -13.81
N PRO A 104 -0.03 1.28 -14.55
CA PRO A 104 0.85 2.37 -14.95
C PRO A 104 0.15 3.31 -15.94
N GLY A 105 0.44 4.61 -15.86
CA GLY A 105 -0.04 5.59 -16.85
C GLY A 105 -1.48 6.07 -16.66
N ILE A 106 -2.13 5.77 -15.54
CA ILE A 106 -3.47 6.32 -15.24
C ILE A 106 -3.43 7.85 -15.32
N PRO A 107 -4.38 8.48 -16.06
CA PRO A 107 -4.49 9.93 -16.08
C PRO A 107 -4.75 10.50 -14.69
N LEU A 108 -4.06 11.58 -14.30
CA LEU A 108 -4.35 12.28 -13.04
C LEU A 108 -5.77 12.86 -13.01
N HIS A 109 -6.24 13.35 -14.15
CA HIS A 109 -7.62 13.81 -14.29
C HIS A 109 -8.56 12.61 -14.38
N GLY A 110 -9.48 12.51 -13.40
CA GLY A 110 -10.49 11.45 -13.40
C GLY A 110 -10.01 10.07 -12.95
N MET A 111 -8.84 9.96 -12.31
CA MET A 111 -8.36 8.67 -11.80
C MET A 111 -9.35 8.02 -10.83
N LEU A 112 -10.11 8.80 -10.08
CA LEU A 112 -11.15 8.35 -9.16
C LEU A 112 -12.57 8.40 -9.75
N ALA A 113 -12.74 8.75 -11.04
CA ALA A 113 -14.08 8.92 -11.63
C ALA A 113 -14.93 7.64 -11.64
N GLN A 114 -14.29 6.47 -11.64
CA GLN A 114 -14.95 5.16 -11.61
C GLN A 114 -14.79 4.43 -10.28
N VAL A 115 -14.21 5.11 -9.28
CA VAL A 115 -13.96 4.55 -7.95
C VAL A 115 -14.88 5.25 -6.97
N PRO A 116 -15.87 4.56 -6.37
CA PRO A 116 -16.68 5.15 -5.31
C PRO A 116 -15.81 5.54 -4.12
N TYR A 117 -15.88 6.79 -3.71
CA TYR A 117 -15.13 7.31 -2.58
C TYR A 117 -15.86 8.50 -1.93
N ARG A 118 -15.51 8.78 -0.69
CA ARG A 118 -15.87 10.02 0.01
C ARG A 118 -14.63 10.78 0.44
N ARG A 119 -14.80 12.04 0.82
CA ARG A 119 -13.72 12.85 1.38
C ARG A 119 -13.53 12.53 2.86
N GLY A 120 -12.30 12.30 3.24
CA GLY A 120 -11.91 12.20 4.63
C GLY A 120 -12.12 13.51 5.37
N PRO A 121 -12.80 13.49 6.54
CA PRO A 121 -13.12 14.72 7.28
C PRO A 121 -11.89 15.43 7.84
N ALA A 122 -10.80 14.72 8.10
CA ALA A 122 -9.58 15.27 8.68
C ALA A 122 -8.54 15.71 7.63
N THR A 123 -8.43 15.01 6.51
CA THR A 123 -7.39 15.25 5.50
C THR A 123 -7.91 15.74 4.15
N GLY A 124 -9.21 15.54 3.89
CA GLY A 124 -9.79 15.76 2.56
C GLY A 124 -9.39 14.71 1.52
N ALA A 125 -8.49 13.77 1.86
CA ALA A 125 -8.09 12.69 0.98
C ALA A 125 -9.26 11.75 0.65
N ALA A 126 -9.17 11.04 -0.47
CA ALA A 126 -10.21 10.10 -0.87
C ALA A 126 -10.17 8.83 0.01
N ILE A 127 -11.26 8.51 0.67
CA ILE A 127 -11.49 7.25 1.38
C ILE A 127 -12.34 6.38 0.47
N ILE A 128 -11.85 5.19 0.11
CA ILE A 128 -12.57 4.27 -0.77
C ILE A 128 -13.78 3.71 -0.04
N ASP A 129 -14.99 3.88 -0.62
CA ASP A 129 -16.22 3.42 -0.02
C ASP A 129 -16.25 1.88 0.10
N GLY A 130 -16.78 1.38 1.22
CA GLY A 130 -16.82 -0.05 1.51
C GLY A 130 -15.46 -0.66 1.87
N SER A 131 -14.49 0.14 2.30
CA SER A 131 -13.22 -0.34 2.83
C SER A 131 -13.40 -1.10 4.14
N LEU A 132 -12.56 -2.13 4.37
CA LEU A 132 -12.52 -2.87 5.64
C LEU A 132 -12.25 -1.96 6.83
N ALA A 133 -11.29 -1.08 6.66
CA ALA A 133 -10.97 0.01 7.55
C ALA A 133 -10.30 1.12 6.74
N TYR A 134 -10.38 2.33 7.25
CA TYR A 134 -9.63 3.46 6.71
C TYR A 134 -8.97 4.25 7.84
N PHE A 135 -7.87 4.87 7.49
CA PHE A 135 -7.09 5.72 8.37
C PHE A 135 -6.76 7.01 7.63
N GLU A 136 -6.99 8.14 8.28
CA GLU A 136 -6.49 9.43 7.83
C GLU A 136 -5.27 9.77 8.67
N LEU A 137 -4.20 10.21 8.01
CA LEU A 137 -2.89 10.33 8.63
C LEU A 137 -2.26 11.69 8.37
N ARG A 138 -1.53 12.17 9.37
CA ARG A 138 -0.60 13.28 9.27
C ARG A 138 0.82 12.71 9.27
N THR A 139 1.61 13.05 8.27
CA THR A 139 3.01 12.63 8.17
C THR A 139 3.82 13.18 9.35
N VAL A 140 4.52 12.31 10.04
CA VAL A 140 5.44 12.67 11.13
C VAL A 140 6.90 12.54 10.73
N SER A 141 7.21 11.63 9.79
CA SER A 141 8.55 11.53 9.21
C SER A 141 8.53 10.86 7.84
N VAL A 142 9.54 11.16 7.01
CA VAL A 142 9.79 10.55 5.72
C VAL A 142 11.26 10.14 5.68
N HIS A 143 11.51 8.87 5.39
CA HIS A 143 12.86 8.31 5.33
C HIS A 143 13.12 7.73 3.94
N ALA A 144 14.20 8.16 3.30
CA ALA A 144 14.65 7.54 2.05
C ALA A 144 15.22 6.14 2.33
N ALA A 145 14.75 5.14 1.61
CA ALA A 145 15.19 3.76 1.68
C ALA A 145 15.39 3.21 0.27
N ALA A 146 16.63 3.20 -0.23
CA ALA A 146 16.96 2.88 -1.61
C ALA A 146 16.12 3.70 -2.61
N THR A 147 15.26 3.07 -3.40
CA THR A 147 14.40 3.71 -4.38
C THR A 147 13.03 4.15 -3.82
N HIS A 148 12.79 3.96 -2.52
CA HIS A 148 11.49 4.21 -1.89
C HIS A 148 11.58 5.25 -0.78
N LEU A 149 10.42 5.83 -0.48
CA LEU A 149 10.16 6.65 0.70
C LEU A 149 9.36 5.82 1.70
N LEU A 150 9.85 5.73 2.93
CA LEU A 150 9.11 5.20 4.06
C LEU A 150 8.41 6.38 4.73
N VAL A 151 7.12 6.52 4.49
CA VAL A 151 6.31 7.61 5.05
C VAL A 151 5.62 7.12 6.31
N VAL A 152 5.98 7.70 7.44
CA VAL A 152 5.38 7.41 8.74
C VAL A 152 4.34 8.47 9.05
N GLY A 153 3.13 8.05 9.38
CA GLY A 153 2.01 8.93 9.70
C GLY A 153 1.33 8.57 11.01
N GLU A 154 1.03 9.58 11.81
CA GLU A 154 0.16 9.48 12.98
C GLU A 154 -1.31 9.52 12.51
N VAL A 155 -2.14 8.61 13.01
CA VAL A 155 -3.56 8.54 12.69
C VAL A 155 -4.30 9.69 13.35
N VAL A 156 -5.01 10.49 12.54
CA VAL A 156 -5.81 11.64 13.00
C VAL A 156 -7.32 11.37 12.90
N ALA A 157 -7.73 10.40 12.08
CA ALA A 157 -9.10 9.89 12.03
C ALA A 157 -9.09 8.45 11.48
N MET A 158 -10.07 7.64 11.85
CA MET A 158 -10.18 6.26 11.39
C MET A 158 -11.60 5.75 11.47
N GLY A 159 -11.92 4.71 10.72
CA GLY A 159 -13.23 4.04 10.73
C GLY A 159 -13.27 2.81 9.85
N SER A 160 -14.47 2.24 9.70
CA SER A 160 -14.75 1.08 8.87
C SER A 160 -16.12 1.24 8.22
N ASP A 161 -16.24 0.79 6.96
CA ASP A 161 -17.50 0.75 6.21
C ASP A 161 -17.93 -0.70 5.94
N ALA A 162 -17.09 -1.66 6.28
CA ALA A 162 -17.34 -3.06 5.98
C ALA A 162 -18.43 -3.64 6.91
N SER A 163 -19.33 -4.42 6.32
CA SER A 163 -20.18 -5.33 7.09
C SER A 163 -19.34 -6.43 7.74
N PRO A 164 -19.85 -7.13 8.78
CA PRO A 164 -19.12 -8.25 9.39
C PRO A 164 -18.69 -9.35 8.41
N SER A 165 -19.49 -9.61 7.37
CA SER A 165 -19.14 -10.59 6.33
C SER A 165 -18.04 -10.11 5.40
N GLU A 166 -17.98 -8.82 5.12
CA GLU A 166 -16.93 -8.22 4.29
C GLU A 166 -15.60 -8.10 5.07
N ALA A 167 -15.66 -7.86 6.37
CA ALA A 167 -14.49 -7.84 7.23
C ALA A 167 -13.73 -9.18 7.27
N ALA A 168 -14.41 -10.30 6.97
CA ALA A 168 -13.82 -11.63 6.88
C ALA A 168 -13.15 -11.94 5.52
N ASP A 169 -13.20 -11.02 4.54
CA ASP A 169 -12.73 -11.26 3.18
C ASP A 169 -11.75 -10.15 2.71
N PRO A 170 -10.57 -10.05 3.30
CA PRO A 170 -9.57 -9.08 2.87
C PRO A 170 -9.00 -9.44 1.50
N LEU A 171 -8.69 -8.40 0.70
CA LEU A 171 -7.89 -8.57 -0.50
C LEU A 171 -6.42 -8.73 -0.10
N LEU A 172 -5.80 -9.80 -0.56
CA LEU A 172 -4.40 -10.12 -0.29
C LEU A 172 -3.58 -10.07 -1.58
N HIS A 173 -2.29 -9.80 -1.47
CA HIS A 173 -1.30 -9.97 -2.52
C HIS A 173 -0.30 -11.04 -2.09
N PHE A 174 -0.13 -12.09 -2.91
CA PHE A 174 0.80 -13.18 -2.67
C PHE A 174 1.14 -13.87 -4.00
N GLY A 175 2.39 -14.21 -4.22
CA GLY A 175 2.84 -14.86 -5.45
C GLY A 175 2.61 -14.00 -6.70
N SER A 176 2.74 -12.67 -6.59
CA SER A 176 2.46 -11.69 -7.65
C SER A 176 1.01 -11.66 -8.13
N GLU A 177 0.06 -12.18 -7.35
CA GLU A 177 -1.36 -12.23 -7.68
C GLU A 177 -2.22 -11.76 -6.50
N TYR A 178 -3.44 -11.32 -6.81
CA TYR A 178 -4.43 -11.10 -5.75
C TYR A 178 -5.01 -12.43 -5.28
N ARG A 179 -5.14 -12.54 -3.97
CA ARG A 179 -5.69 -13.71 -3.27
C ARG A 179 -6.77 -13.25 -2.29
N ARG A 180 -7.55 -14.23 -1.83
CA ARG A 180 -8.53 -14.09 -0.76
C ARG A 180 -8.28 -15.17 0.27
N LEU A 181 -8.70 -14.95 1.50
CA LEU A 181 -8.68 -16.03 2.48
C LEU A 181 -9.64 -17.14 2.02
N ALA A 182 -9.23 -18.39 2.16
CA ALA A 182 -10.13 -19.50 1.97
C ALA A 182 -11.26 -19.44 3.01
N PRO A 183 -12.51 -19.78 2.66
CA PRO A 183 -13.62 -19.85 3.60
C PRO A 183 -13.39 -20.90 4.66
#